data_c089916da8a2dfc1d02b50e8535f9f78
#
_entry.id   c089916da8a2dfc1d02b50e8535f9f78
#
_cell.length_a   1.000
_cell.length_b   1.000
_cell.length_c   1.000
_cell.angle_alpha   90.00
_cell.angle_beta   90.00
_cell.angle_gamma   90.00
#
_symmetry.space_group_name_H-M   'P 1'
#
loop_
_entity.id
_entity.type
_entity.pdbx_description
1 polymer ?
#
loop_
_entity_poly.entity_id
_entity_poly.type
_entity_poly.pdbx_seq_one_letter_code
_entity_poly.pdbx_strand_id
1 'polypeptide(L)'
;ATFIKELILELPEGEILDFKAGGYIQIDIPEYQNMSFKNFEIEEEYHPDWDKYNIWDVTANNDDDCFRAYSMANHPAEGNIVMLNVRIATPPPALWNDVPPGIASSYIFNLKPGDMVTISGPFGEFFAKDSNREMVYIGGGAGMAPLRSHLFDLLDTQNTDRKISFYYGARSMR
;
A
#
# COMPACT_ATOMS: atom_id res chain seq x y z
N ALA A 1 -10.81 -2.73 1.02
CA ALA A 1 -11.48 -1.42 0.87
C ALA A 1 -11.61 -1.08 -0.61
N THR A 2 -12.68 -0.41 -1.01
CA THR A 2 -13.11 -0.18 -2.40
C THR A 2 -12.00 0.22 -3.39
N PHE A 3 -11.05 1.05 -2.95
CA PHE A 3 -10.00 1.62 -3.80
C PHE A 3 -8.59 1.39 -3.23
N ILE A 4 -8.46 0.49 -2.28
CA ILE A 4 -7.18 0.15 -1.66
C ILE A 4 -7.00 -1.36 -1.74
N LYS A 5 -5.94 -1.80 -2.42
CA LYS A 5 -5.49 -3.19 -2.48
C LYS A 5 -4.46 -3.42 -1.38
N GLU A 6 -4.64 -4.49 -0.62
CA GLU A 6 -3.58 -5.07 0.18
C GLU A 6 -2.75 -5.99 -0.72
N LEU A 7 -1.46 -5.72 -0.81
CA LEU A 7 -0.51 -6.54 -1.53
C LEU A 7 0.42 -7.20 -0.52
N ILE A 8 0.43 -8.52 -0.50
CA ILE A 8 1.35 -9.32 0.31
C ILE A 8 2.36 -9.96 -0.63
N LEU A 9 3.64 -9.65 -0.39
CA LEU A 9 4.76 -10.24 -1.09
C LEU A 9 5.44 -11.23 -0.15
N GLU A 10 5.65 -12.45 -0.61
CA GLU A 10 6.46 -13.45 0.06
C GLU A 10 7.91 -13.31 -0.41
N LEU A 11 8.85 -13.30 0.53
CA LEU A 11 10.27 -13.29 0.19
C LEU A 11 10.71 -14.69 -0.23
N PRO A 12 11.75 -14.81 -1.09
CA PRO A 12 12.32 -16.12 -1.44
C PRO A 12 12.73 -16.91 -0.19
N GLU A 13 12.69 -18.24 -0.31
CA GLU A 13 13.10 -19.12 0.77
C GLU A 13 14.53 -18.81 1.24
N GLY A 14 14.69 -18.61 2.54
CA GLY A 14 15.98 -18.26 3.17
C GLY A 14 16.31 -16.78 3.19
N GLU A 15 15.57 -15.94 2.48
CA GLU A 15 15.74 -14.48 2.54
C GLU A 15 14.98 -13.91 3.75
N ILE A 16 15.56 -12.90 4.38
CA ILE A 16 14.96 -12.18 5.50
C ILE A 16 15.09 -10.68 5.24
N LEU A 17 13.99 -9.97 5.34
CA LEU A 17 14.01 -8.51 5.34
C LEU A 17 14.05 -8.00 6.78
N ASP A 18 15.24 -7.62 7.25
CA ASP A 18 15.40 -7.00 8.57
C ASP A 18 15.05 -5.51 8.50
N PHE A 19 13.90 -5.12 9.06
CA PHE A 19 13.41 -3.75 9.02
C PHE A 19 12.85 -3.30 10.39
N LYS A 20 12.68 -2.00 10.53
CA LYS A 20 11.98 -1.39 11.68
C LYS A 20 10.57 -0.98 11.27
N ALA A 21 9.61 -1.16 12.18
CA ALA A 21 8.24 -0.69 12.00
C ALA A 21 8.19 0.79 11.59
N GLY A 22 7.44 1.09 10.52
CA GLY A 22 7.40 2.41 9.88
C GLY A 22 8.35 2.58 8.69
N GLY A 23 9.20 1.57 8.40
CA GLY A 23 10.02 1.54 7.21
C GLY A 23 9.22 1.38 5.91
N TYR A 24 9.87 1.57 4.77
CA TYR A 24 9.31 1.40 3.44
C TYR A 24 10.23 0.59 2.52
N ILE A 25 9.66 0.07 1.47
CA ILE A 25 10.38 -0.52 0.34
C ILE A 25 10.16 0.31 -0.93
N GLN A 26 11.01 0.12 -1.92
CA GLN A 26 10.74 0.54 -3.29
C GLN A 26 10.36 -0.69 -4.11
N ILE A 27 9.35 -0.56 -4.95
CA ILE A 27 8.93 -1.58 -5.91
C ILE A 27 9.25 -1.09 -7.31
N ASP A 28 9.91 -1.94 -8.09
CA ASP A 28 10.23 -1.67 -9.49
C ASP A 28 8.98 -1.87 -10.35
N ILE A 29 8.73 -0.92 -11.22
CA ILE A 29 7.60 -0.90 -12.13
C ILE A 29 8.16 -0.93 -13.54
N PRO A 30 8.05 -2.06 -14.26
CA PRO A 30 8.52 -2.17 -15.63
C PRO A 30 7.68 -1.31 -16.58
N GLU A 31 8.20 -1.09 -17.79
CA GLU A 31 7.39 -0.53 -18.87
C GLU A 31 6.18 -1.43 -19.17
N TYR A 32 5.05 -0.83 -19.48
CA TYR A 32 3.84 -1.53 -19.94
C TYR A 32 2.94 -0.62 -20.78
N GLN A 33 2.18 -1.22 -21.70
CA GLN A 33 1.28 -0.50 -22.58
C GLN A 33 -0.13 -1.08 -22.53
N ASN A 34 -1.12 -0.21 -22.67
CA ASN A 34 -2.53 -0.57 -22.80
C ASN A 34 -3.06 -1.45 -21.65
N MET A 35 -2.61 -1.20 -20.41
CA MET A 35 -3.10 -1.90 -19.23
C MET A 35 -4.52 -1.46 -18.91
N SER A 36 -5.50 -2.26 -19.28
CA SER A 36 -6.91 -1.99 -19.05
C SER A 36 -7.32 -2.36 -17.62
N PHE A 37 -8.03 -1.45 -16.94
CA PHE A 37 -8.55 -1.70 -15.59
C PHE A 37 -9.67 -2.75 -15.58
N LYS A 38 -10.26 -3.09 -16.73
CA LYS A 38 -11.20 -4.22 -16.88
C LYS A 38 -10.58 -5.58 -16.54
N ASN A 39 -9.25 -5.66 -16.57
CA ASN A 39 -8.51 -6.88 -16.25
C ASN A 39 -8.15 -7.03 -14.76
N PHE A 40 -8.45 -6.02 -13.94
CA PHE A 40 -8.15 -6.07 -12.51
C PHE A 40 -9.13 -7.00 -11.78
N GLU A 41 -8.59 -7.76 -10.86
CA GLU A 41 -9.39 -8.61 -9.97
C GLU A 41 -9.84 -7.77 -8.77
N ILE A 42 -11.11 -7.38 -8.80
CA ILE A 42 -11.76 -6.59 -7.74
C ILE A 42 -12.92 -7.40 -7.21
N GLU A 43 -13.05 -7.47 -5.88
CA GLU A 43 -14.15 -8.18 -5.24
C GLU A 43 -15.50 -7.59 -5.65
N GLU A 44 -16.48 -8.46 -5.91
CA GLU A 44 -17.80 -8.09 -6.44
C GLU A 44 -18.52 -7.02 -5.61
N GLU A 45 -18.32 -7.01 -4.31
CA GLU A 45 -18.91 -6.01 -3.42
C GLU A 45 -18.51 -4.57 -3.73
N TYR A 46 -17.35 -4.37 -4.40
CA TYR A 46 -16.82 -3.04 -4.78
C TYR A 46 -17.17 -2.64 -6.21
N HIS A 47 -17.68 -3.54 -7.05
CA HIS A 47 -18.03 -3.24 -8.45
C HIS A 47 -18.99 -2.05 -8.58
N PRO A 48 -20.05 -1.88 -7.73
CA PRO A 48 -20.93 -0.73 -7.84
C PRO A 48 -20.24 0.63 -7.70
N ASP A 49 -19.17 0.71 -6.89
CA ASP A 49 -18.41 1.94 -6.76
C ASP A 49 -17.48 2.17 -7.96
N TRP A 50 -16.91 1.10 -8.52
CA TRP A 50 -16.09 1.17 -9.73
C TRP A 50 -16.94 1.55 -10.96
N ASP A 51 -18.14 1.02 -11.10
CA ASP A 51 -19.11 1.38 -12.12
C ASP A 51 -19.54 2.85 -12.01
N LYS A 52 -19.88 3.28 -10.80
CA LYS A 52 -20.32 4.65 -10.51
C LYS A 52 -19.32 5.71 -10.95
N TYR A 53 -18.02 5.43 -10.86
CA TYR A 53 -16.96 6.36 -11.21
C TYR A 53 -16.31 6.04 -12.57
N ASN A 54 -16.86 5.09 -13.36
CA ASN A 54 -16.35 4.63 -14.66
C ASN A 54 -14.86 4.19 -14.60
N ILE A 55 -14.44 3.61 -13.49
CA ILE A 55 -13.03 3.25 -13.27
C ILE A 55 -12.59 2.13 -14.20
N TRP A 56 -13.49 1.23 -14.58
CA TRP A 56 -13.23 0.14 -15.51
C TRP A 56 -12.78 0.60 -16.91
N ASP A 57 -13.17 1.82 -17.32
CA ASP A 57 -12.84 2.35 -18.63
C ASP A 57 -11.46 3.02 -18.71
N VAL A 58 -10.74 3.02 -17.58
CA VAL A 58 -9.37 3.57 -17.51
C VAL A 58 -8.38 2.60 -18.14
N THR A 59 -7.40 3.16 -18.84
CA THR A 59 -6.23 2.45 -19.38
C THR A 59 -4.97 3.18 -18.94
N ALA A 60 -3.98 2.45 -18.48
CA ALA A 60 -2.69 2.98 -18.03
C ALA A 60 -1.56 2.56 -18.96
N ASN A 61 -0.56 3.44 -19.06
CA ASN A 61 0.70 3.18 -19.76
C ASN A 61 1.87 3.59 -18.87
N ASN A 62 3.00 2.95 -19.08
CA ASN A 62 4.29 3.31 -18.50
C ASN A 62 5.35 3.15 -19.59
N ASP A 63 5.92 4.24 -20.05
CA ASP A 63 6.85 4.26 -21.18
C ASP A 63 8.29 3.92 -20.79
N ASP A 64 8.62 4.01 -19.49
CA ASP A 64 9.96 3.76 -18.97
C ASP A 64 9.90 3.00 -17.63
N ASP A 65 10.90 2.16 -17.39
CA ASP A 65 11.09 1.53 -16.09
C ASP A 65 11.22 2.60 -14.99
N CYS A 66 10.49 2.42 -13.90
CA CYS A 66 10.56 3.32 -12.77
C CYS A 66 10.38 2.56 -11.45
N PHE A 67 10.50 3.26 -10.33
CA PHE A 67 10.19 2.69 -9.02
C PHE A 67 9.34 3.64 -8.20
N ARG A 68 8.64 3.10 -7.21
CA ARG A 68 7.90 3.90 -6.22
C ARG A 68 8.06 3.32 -4.82
N ALA A 69 8.10 4.24 -3.84
CA ALA A 69 8.21 3.91 -2.43
C ALA A 69 6.83 3.63 -1.83
N TYR A 70 6.75 2.55 -1.04
CA TYR A 70 5.56 2.16 -0.30
C TYR A 70 5.93 1.78 1.13
N SER A 71 5.29 2.41 2.11
CA SER A 71 5.44 2.04 3.51
C SER A 71 4.92 0.63 3.75
N MET A 72 5.67 -0.16 4.49
CA MET A 72 5.24 -1.48 4.91
C MET A 72 4.13 -1.37 5.97
N ALA A 73 3.09 -2.17 5.79
CA ALA A 73 1.97 -2.26 6.72
C ALA A 73 2.15 -3.36 7.76
N ASN A 74 2.93 -4.40 7.45
CA ASN A 74 3.33 -5.41 8.43
C ASN A 74 4.39 -4.87 9.40
N HIS A 75 4.49 -5.49 10.58
CA HIS A 75 5.60 -5.27 11.50
C HIS A 75 6.57 -6.46 11.43
N PRO A 76 7.83 -6.31 11.92
CA PRO A 76 8.87 -7.32 11.73
C PRO A 76 8.51 -8.74 12.20
N ALA A 77 7.67 -8.87 13.23
CA ALA A 77 7.30 -10.17 13.78
C ALA A 77 6.18 -10.91 13.02
N GLU A 78 5.60 -10.31 11.96
CA GLU A 78 4.57 -10.98 11.14
C GLU A 78 5.13 -11.97 10.11
N GLY A 79 6.43 -12.23 10.14
CA GLY A 79 7.06 -13.24 9.31
C GLY A 79 7.78 -12.66 8.09
N ASN A 80 8.13 -13.57 7.17
CA ASN A 80 8.97 -13.25 6.00
C ASN A 80 8.13 -12.71 4.84
N ILE A 81 7.40 -11.64 5.10
CA ILE A 81 6.52 -10.98 4.14
C ILE A 81 6.74 -9.47 4.09
N VAL A 82 6.32 -8.87 2.99
CA VAL A 82 6.12 -7.42 2.85
C VAL A 82 4.66 -7.17 2.53
N MET A 83 3.97 -6.47 3.42
CA MET A 83 2.57 -6.09 3.23
C MET A 83 2.48 -4.60 2.89
N LEU A 84 1.80 -4.28 1.79
CA LEU A 84 1.59 -2.92 1.33
C LEU A 84 0.09 -2.62 1.22
N ASN A 85 -0.31 -1.39 1.56
CA ASN A 85 -1.66 -0.88 1.32
C ASN A 85 -1.59 0.16 0.20
N VAL A 86 -2.05 -0.21 -0.98
CA VAL A 86 -1.91 0.63 -2.18
C VAL A 86 -3.27 1.13 -2.65
N ARG A 87 -3.44 2.45 -2.66
CA ARG A 87 -4.62 3.08 -3.24
C ARG A 87 -4.46 3.23 -4.75
N ILE A 88 -5.48 2.81 -5.52
CA ILE A 88 -5.52 3.10 -6.96
C ILE A 88 -5.59 4.61 -7.18
N ALA A 89 -4.69 5.14 -8.00
CA ALA A 89 -4.66 6.53 -8.40
C ALA A 89 -5.35 6.69 -9.75
N THR A 90 -6.64 7.00 -9.72
CA THR A 90 -7.41 7.33 -10.92
C THR A 90 -7.25 8.80 -11.29
N PRO A 91 -7.47 9.19 -12.56
CA PRO A 91 -7.60 10.59 -12.92
C PRO A 91 -8.63 11.30 -12.04
N PRO A 92 -8.41 12.58 -11.68
CA PRO A 92 -9.44 13.36 -10.99
C PRO A 92 -10.69 13.52 -11.86
N PRO A 93 -11.91 13.47 -11.32
CA PRO A 93 -13.14 13.56 -12.11
C PRO A 93 -13.21 14.78 -13.04
N ALA A 94 -12.69 15.92 -12.61
CA ALA A 94 -12.66 17.14 -13.42
C ALA A 94 -11.59 17.12 -14.55
N LEU A 95 -10.64 16.18 -14.50
CA LEU A 95 -9.50 16.08 -15.42
C LEU A 95 -9.36 14.64 -15.95
N TRP A 96 -10.49 13.94 -16.09
CA TRP A 96 -10.51 12.51 -16.41
C TRP A 96 -9.78 12.15 -17.72
N ASN A 97 -9.83 13.05 -18.71
CA ASN A 97 -9.17 12.85 -19.99
C ASN A 97 -7.81 13.57 -20.09
N ASP A 98 -7.45 14.40 -19.13
CA ASP A 98 -6.28 15.28 -19.21
C ASP A 98 -5.13 14.77 -18.32
N VAL A 99 -5.43 13.95 -17.32
CA VAL A 99 -4.43 13.41 -16.37
C VAL A 99 -4.41 11.90 -16.47
N PRO A 100 -3.23 11.29 -16.68
CA PRO A 100 -3.14 9.83 -16.71
C PRO A 100 -3.37 9.22 -15.32
N PRO A 101 -3.78 7.93 -15.25
CA PRO A 101 -3.81 7.19 -14.00
C PRO A 101 -2.40 6.98 -13.45
N GLY A 102 -2.32 6.66 -12.15
CA GLY A 102 -1.04 6.42 -11.50
C GLY A 102 -0.37 5.14 -12.01
N ILE A 103 0.83 5.26 -12.54
CA ILE A 103 1.62 4.17 -13.13
C ILE A 103 1.78 2.99 -12.16
N ALA A 104 2.36 3.23 -10.99
CA ALA A 104 2.68 2.18 -10.04
C ALA A 104 1.43 1.53 -9.42
N SER A 105 0.41 2.32 -9.08
CA SER A 105 -0.82 1.76 -8.52
C SER A 105 -1.55 0.90 -9.55
N SER A 106 -1.55 1.28 -10.83
CA SER A 106 -2.13 0.47 -11.91
C SER A 106 -1.38 -0.85 -12.06
N TYR A 107 -0.05 -0.83 -12.08
CA TYR A 107 0.78 -2.04 -12.11
C TYR A 107 0.45 -2.97 -10.94
N ILE A 108 0.43 -2.44 -9.71
CA ILE A 108 0.16 -3.23 -8.50
C ILE A 108 -1.26 -3.82 -8.52
N PHE A 109 -2.25 -3.08 -9.00
CA PHE A 109 -3.63 -3.61 -9.12
C PHE A 109 -3.75 -4.70 -10.16
N ASN A 110 -2.89 -4.71 -11.17
CA ASN A 110 -2.85 -5.76 -12.21
C ASN A 110 -2.16 -7.05 -11.75
N LEU A 111 -1.33 -6.99 -10.69
CA LEU A 111 -0.63 -8.16 -10.15
C LEU A 111 -1.60 -9.22 -9.64
N LYS A 112 -1.24 -10.47 -9.91
CA LYS A 112 -1.98 -11.68 -9.50
C LYS A 112 -1.13 -12.55 -8.59
N PRO A 113 -1.74 -13.41 -7.80
CA PRO A 113 -1.00 -14.40 -7.01
C PRO A 113 -0.03 -15.21 -7.88
N GLY A 114 1.23 -15.25 -7.47
CA GLY A 114 2.31 -15.92 -8.19
C GLY A 114 3.14 -15.03 -9.11
N ASP A 115 2.73 -13.78 -9.34
CA ASP A 115 3.55 -12.84 -10.09
C ASP A 115 4.79 -12.45 -9.27
N MET A 116 5.92 -12.33 -9.97
CA MET A 116 7.20 -11.93 -9.37
C MET A 116 7.38 -10.42 -9.51
N VAL A 117 7.81 -9.78 -8.44
CA VAL A 117 8.13 -8.35 -8.41
C VAL A 117 9.51 -8.12 -7.82
N THR A 118 10.21 -7.11 -8.32
CA THR A 118 11.50 -6.68 -7.77
C THR A 118 11.26 -5.57 -6.75
N ILE A 119 11.84 -5.75 -5.56
CA ILE A 119 11.80 -4.76 -4.50
C ILE A 119 13.22 -4.43 -4.03
N SER A 120 13.40 -3.23 -3.49
CA SER A 120 14.61 -2.80 -2.80
C SER A 120 14.28 -2.15 -1.47
N GLY A 121 15.21 -2.22 -0.52
CA GLY A 121 15.03 -1.73 0.84
C GLY A 121 15.60 -2.69 1.88
N PRO A 122 15.24 -2.50 3.17
CA PRO A 122 14.31 -1.49 3.69
C PRO A 122 14.93 -0.09 3.78
N PHE A 123 14.08 0.92 3.71
CA PHE A 123 14.43 2.33 3.84
C PHE A 123 13.52 3.02 4.87
N GLY A 124 13.85 4.28 5.23
CA GLY A 124 12.97 5.16 5.99
C GLY A 124 13.53 5.64 7.31
N GLU A 125 12.86 6.66 7.85
CA GLU A 125 13.19 7.31 9.12
C GLU A 125 11.93 7.57 9.97
N PHE A 126 10.75 7.13 9.51
CA PHE A 126 9.50 7.30 10.23
C PHE A 126 9.33 6.22 11.30
N PHE A 127 10.14 6.30 12.35
CA PHE A 127 10.14 5.34 13.45
C PHE A 127 9.51 5.91 14.72
N ALA A 128 8.95 5.03 15.54
CA ALA A 128 8.49 5.40 16.86
C ALA A 128 9.68 5.94 17.69
N LYS A 129 9.49 7.10 18.32
CA LYS A 129 10.54 7.71 19.16
C LYS A 129 10.69 6.93 20.46
N ASP A 130 11.93 6.71 20.85
CA ASP A 130 12.27 6.15 22.17
C ASP A 130 11.99 7.21 23.24
N SER A 131 10.82 7.10 23.88
CA SER A 131 10.39 7.98 24.96
C SER A 131 9.21 7.36 25.69
N ASN A 132 8.94 7.78 26.92
CA ASN A 132 7.78 7.36 27.72
C ASN A 132 6.55 8.27 27.52
N ARG A 133 6.55 9.15 26.52
CA ARG A 133 5.44 10.05 26.26
C ARG A 133 4.25 9.30 25.66
N GLU A 134 3.04 9.80 25.94
CA GLU A 134 1.83 9.43 25.23
C GLU A 134 2.02 9.60 23.74
N MET A 135 1.44 8.69 22.95
CA MET A 135 1.47 8.73 21.48
C MET A 135 0.08 9.00 20.93
N VAL A 136 0.02 9.86 19.95
CA VAL A 136 -1.21 10.13 19.17
C VAL A 136 -0.93 9.80 17.71
N TYR A 137 -1.69 8.85 17.16
CA TYR A 137 -1.65 8.47 15.77
C TYR A 137 -2.89 9.01 15.05
N ILE A 138 -2.67 9.67 13.92
CA ILE A 138 -3.73 10.20 13.06
C ILE A 138 -3.46 9.69 11.66
N GLY A 139 -4.35 8.89 11.12
CA GLY A 139 -4.20 8.26 9.81
C GLY A 139 -5.47 8.29 8.97
N GLY A 140 -5.33 7.95 7.69
CA GLY A 140 -6.46 7.83 6.77
C GLY A 140 -6.09 7.10 5.49
N GLY A 141 -7.02 6.28 4.98
CA GLY A 141 -6.82 5.51 3.76
C GLY A 141 -5.56 4.64 3.80
N ALA A 142 -4.83 4.57 2.67
CA ALA A 142 -3.58 3.81 2.56
C ALA A 142 -2.45 4.33 3.48
N GLY A 143 -2.55 5.58 4.00
CA GLY A 143 -1.63 6.12 5.01
C GLY A 143 -1.68 5.39 6.35
N MET A 144 -2.62 4.45 6.52
CA MET A 144 -2.64 3.52 7.64
C MET A 144 -1.44 2.56 7.65
N ALA A 145 -0.82 2.26 6.51
CA ALA A 145 0.25 1.26 6.42
C ALA A 145 1.35 1.43 7.48
N PRO A 146 2.11 2.53 7.53
CA PRO A 146 3.17 2.68 8.54
C PRO A 146 2.62 2.78 9.97
N LEU A 147 1.39 3.27 10.14
CA LEU A 147 0.77 3.35 11.48
C LEU A 147 0.38 1.97 12.00
N ARG A 148 -0.14 1.09 11.12
CA ARG A 148 -0.40 -0.31 11.46
C ARG A 148 0.89 -1.00 11.90
N SER A 149 1.95 -0.85 11.11
CA SER A 149 3.26 -1.41 11.44
C SER A 149 3.73 -0.97 12.83
N HIS A 150 3.68 0.33 13.14
CA HIS A 150 4.04 0.85 14.47
C HIS A 150 3.16 0.29 15.59
N LEU A 151 1.83 0.29 15.40
CA LEU A 151 0.91 -0.11 16.45
C LEU A 151 1.09 -1.56 16.83
N PHE A 152 1.19 -2.46 15.86
CA PHE A 152 1.38 -3.89 16.12
C PHE A 152 2.78 -4.18 16.69
N ASP A 153 3.83 -3.50 16.21
CA ASP A 153 5.16 -3.65 16.78
C ASP A 153 5.20 -3.20 18.27
N LEU A 154 4.60 -2.04 18.56
CA LEU A 154 4.57 -1.50 19.92
C LEU A 154 3.74 -2.35 20.88
N LEU A 155 2.59 -2.84 20.44
CA LEU A 155 1.65 -3.57 21.29
C LEU A 155 2.02 -5.06 21.42
N ASP A 156 2.32 -5.71 20.30
CA ASP A 156 2.49 -7.18 20.26
C ASP A 156 3.94 -7.61 20.47
N THR A 157 4.92 -6.83 19.97
CA THR A 157 6.34 -7.17 20.08
C THR A 157 6.99 -6.51 21.29
N GLN A 158 6.84 -5.18 21.41
CA GLN A 158 7.49 -4.42 22.48
C GLN A 158 6.70 -4.42 23.80
N ASN A 159 5.41 -4.83 23.76
CA ASN A 159 4.50 -4.85 24.91
C ASN A 159 4.53 -3.51 25.67
N THR A 160 4.42 -2.41 24.94
CA THR A 160 4.53 -1.06 25.50
C THR A 160 3.39 -0.77 26.47
N ASP A 161 3.70 -0.12 27.59
CA ASP A 161 2.72 0.42 28.55
C ASP A 161 2.34 1.89 28.25
N ARG A 162 2.90 2.46 27.19
CA ARG A 162 2.61 3.85 26.78
C ARG A 162 1.16 3.99 26.37
N LYS A 163 0.52 5.06 26.79
CA LYS A 163 -0.82 5.40 26.32
C LYS A 163 -0.78 5.75 24.84
N ILE A 164 -1.61 5.06 24.05
CA ILE A 164 -1.73 5.27 22.62
C ILE A 164 -3.17 5.71 22.32
N SER A 165 -3.32 6.83 21.62
CA SER A 165 -4.58 7.31 21.05
C SER A 165 -4.50 7.22 19.54
N PHE A 166 -5.44 6.52 18.91
CA PHE A 166 -5.48 6.32 17.45
C PHE A 166 -6.75 6.90 16.86
N TYR A 167 -6.59 7.77 15.87
CA TYR A 167 -7.68 8.39 15.11
C TYR A 167 -7.55 8.03 13.62
N TYR A 168 -8.60 7.46 13.06
CA TYR A 168 -8.63 7.08 11.66
C TYR A 168 -9.75 7.78 10.92
N GLY A 169 -9.40 8.48 9.83
CA GLY A 169 -10.33 9.14 8.94
C GLY A 169 -10.61 8.32 7.69
N ALA A 170 -11.88 8.04 7.42
CA ALA A 170 -12.33 7.37 6.20
C ALA A 170 -13.51 8.11 5.57
N ARG A 171 -13.69 7.95 4.24
CA ARG A 171 -14.84 8.55 3.53
C ARG A 171 -16.12 7.73 3.69
N SER A 172 -15.99 6.44 3.98
CA SER A 172 -17.09 5.52 4.20
C SER A 172 -16.67 4.40 5.14
N MET A 173 -17.63 3.57 5.56
CA MET A 173 -17.38 2.37 6.36
C MET A 173 -17.07 1.13 5.50
N ARG A 174 -16.87 1.32 4.20
CA ARG A 174 -16.54 0.27 3.22
C ARG A 174 -15.08 0.32 2.84
#